data_3d806ed631b615cb80b7f0c37ab1c073
#
_entry.id   3d806ed631b615cb80b7f0c37ab1c073
#
_cell.length_a   1.000
_cell.length_b   1.000
_cell.length_c   1.000
_cell.angle_alpha   90.00
_cell.angle_beta   90.00
_cell.angle_gamma   90.00
#
_symmetry.space_group_name_H-M   'P 1'
#
loop_
_entity.id
_entity.type
_entity.pdbx_description
1 polymer ?
#
loop_
_entity_poly.entity_id
_entity_poly.type
_entity_poly.pdbx_seq_one_letter_code
_entity_poly.pdbx_strand_id
1 'polypeptide(L)'
;MLTNHTPFTDIERVSDYEVDFKYKMYNEEDGMYEEKSAPFLEGTKLGSYFKSVHYADQAIGQFMTELDNAGLLDNTVVVIYGDHDAKIKAEEYDRYFNYNPFTDSVLTEDDEGYVPVDDFYYNLNRKVPFIIWSKDGGYEPTEVKQIMGMYDVQPTLGNMFGFSNVYALGHDIFSVADNEENVVIFPNGNFVTDTVYYDSQKNTYFDLTDYKNVATAVSC
;
A
#
# COMPACT_ATOMS: atom_id res chain seq x y z
N MET A 1 -1.21 -6.83 -12.86
CA MET A 1 -0.94 -8.28 -13.05
C MET A 1 -2.15 -9.06 -12.56
N LEU A 2 -2.66 -10.02 -13.36
CA LEU A 2 -3.89 -10.75 -13.02
C LEU A 2 -3.76 -11.64 -11.78
N THR A 3 -2.57 -12.09 -11.44
CA THR A 3 -2.31 -12.90 -10.23
C THR A 3 -2.61 -12.19 -8.91
N ASN A 4 -2.57 -10.87 -8.88
CA ASN A 4 -2.84 -10.08 -7.68
C ASN A 4 -4.28 -9.55 -7.62
N HIS A 5 -5.13 -10.04 -8.51
CA HIS A 5 -6.53 -9.65 -8.52
C HIS A 5 -7.38 -10.61 -7.68
N THR A 6 -8.35 -10.06 -6.92
CA THR A 6 -9.34 -10.87 -6.19
C THR A 6 -10.00 -11.88 -7.14
N PRO A 7 -10.38 -13.10 -6.65
CA PRO A 7 -10.60 -13.46 -5.26
C PRO A 7 -9.41 -14.07 -4.49
N PHE A 8 -8.20 -14.08 -4.88
CA PHE A 8 -6.99 -14.62 -4.23
C PHE A 8 -7.07 -16.09 -3.75
N THR A 9 -8.17 -16.77 -4.00
CA THR A 9 -8.37 -18.18 -3.69
C THR A 9 -8.15 -18.99 -4.96
N ASP A 10 -7.43 -20.13 -4.83
CA ASP A 10 -7.28 -21.14 -5.89
C ASP A 10 -6.57 -20.71 -7.16
N ILE A 11 -5.59 -19.84 -7.04
CA ILE A 11 -4.65 -19.67 -8.14
C ILE A 11 -3.71 -20.86 -8.08
N GLU A 12 -3.99 -21.87 -8.91
CA GLU A 12 -3.24 -23.13 -9.00
C GLU A 12 -1.70 -22.91 -9.09
N ARG A 13 -1.27 -21.79 -9.66
CA ARG A 13 0.14 -21.39 -9.75
C ARG A 13 0.74 -20.83 -8.47
N VAL A 14 -0.09 -20.46 -7.49
CA VAL A 14 0.32 -19.84 -6.23
C VAL A 14 -0.03 -20.74 -5.06
N SER A 15 -0.87 -21.76 -5.23
CA SER A 15 -1.24 -22.71 -4.18
C SER A 15 -0.03 -23.43 -3.60
N ASP A 16 0.89 -23.86 -4.47
CA ASP A 16 2.11 -24.59 -4.10
C ASP A 16 3.28 -23.64 -3.77
N TYR A 17 3.04 -22.32 -3.79
CA TYR A 17 4.06 -21.34 -3.50
C TYR A 17 4.13 -21.08 -2.00
N GLU A 18 5.18 -21.58 -1.38
CA GLU A 18 5.40 -21.42 0.05
C GLU A 18 5.94 -20.04 0.38
N VAL A 19 5.31 -19.36 1.32
CA VAL A 19 5.76 -18.09 1.90
C VAL A 19 5.83 -18.28 3.41
N ASP A 20 6.99 -18.05 3.98
CA ASP A 20 7.17 -17.99 5.43
C ASP A 20 6.70 -16.61 5.93
N PHE A 21 5.44 -16.55 6.38
CA PHE A 21 4.88 -15.31 6.89
C PHE A 21 5.54 -14.92 8.20
N LYS A 22 6.01 -13.68 8.23
CA LYS A 22 6.65 -13.08 9.40
C LYS A 22 6.06 -11.72 9.69
N TYR A 23 6.13 -11.31 10.95
CA TYR A 23 5.89 -9.95 11.40
C TYR A 23 7.04 -9.47 12.27
N LYS A 24 7.22 -8.17 12.37
CA LYS A 24 8.22 -7.55 13.23
C LYS A 24 7.57 -7.13 14.54
N MET A 25 8.10 -7.61 15.64
CA MET A 25 7.69 -7.24 16.99
C MET A 25 8.80 -6.42 17.65
N TYR A 26 8.44 -5.26 18.20
CA TYR A 26 9.39 -4.45 18.95
C TYR A 26 9.65 -5.08 20.32
N ASN A 27 10.90 -5.29 20.63
CA ASN A 27 11.35 -5.76 21.94
C ASN A 27 11.81 -4.55 22.76
N GLU A 28 11.08 -4.22 23.84
CA GLU A 28 11.36 -3.07 24.69
C GLU A 28 12.64 -3.24 25.53
N GLU A 29 13.09 -4.49 25.77
CA GLU A 29 14.27 -4.77 26.61
C GLU A 29 15.58 -4.39 25.89
N ASP A 30 15.68 -4.66 24.59
CA ASP A 30 16.86 -4.38 23.79
C ASP A 30 16.69 -3.23 22.78
N GLY A 31 15.46 -2.72 22.62
CA GLY A 31 15.13 -1.62 21.72
C GLY A 31 15.20 -2.01 20.23
N MET A 32 15.12 -3.29 19.92
CA MET A 32 15.21 -3.80 18.55
C MET A 32 13.92 -4.49 18.11
N TYR A 33 13.75 -4.60 16.77
CA TYR A 33 12.67 -5.39 16.20
C TYR A 33 13.12 -6.83 15.99
N GLU A 34 12.35 -7.78 16.49
CA GLU A 34 12.51 -9.20 16.25
C GLU A 34 11.52 -9.70 15.19
N GLU A 35 11.98 -10.58 14.30
CA GLU A 35 11.08 -11.29 13.39
C GLU A 35 10.44 -12.49 14.08
N LYS A 36 9.13 -12.57 14.02
CA LYS A 36 8.32 -13.69 14.54
C LYS A 36 7.52 -14.31 13.41
N SER A 37 7.28 -15.62 13.50
CA SER A 37 6.39 -16.33 12.57
C SER A 37 4.95 -15.83 12.71
N ALA A 38 4.24 -15.72 11.57
CA ALA A 38 2.86 -15.25 11.49
C ALA A 38 1.90 -16.33 10.96
N PRO A 39 1.78 -17.49 11.65
CA PRO A 39 0.94 -18.60 11.18
C PRO A 39 -0.55 -18.23 11.09
N PHE A 40 -0.98 -17.19 11.79
CA PHE A 40 -2.35 -16.66 11.76
C PHE A 40 -2.78 -16.13 10.38
N LEU A 41 -1.84 -15.91 9.47
CA LEU A 41 -2.11 -15.53 8.08
C LEU A 41 -2.34 -16.74 7.17
N GLU A 42 -1.89 -17.93 7.55
CA GLU A 42 -2.04 -19.14 6.75
C GLU A 42 -3.53 -19.50 6.58
N GLY A 43 -3.90 -19.86 5.35
CA GLY A 43 -5.28 -20.22 5.01
C GLY A 43 -6.28 -19.03 5.01
N THR A 44 -5.83 -17.82 5.32
CA THR A 44 -6.66 -16.63 5.24
C THR A 44 -6.64 -16.01 3.84
N LYS A 45 -7.64 -15.19 3.52
CA LYS A 45 -7.67 -14.44 2.28
C LYS A 45 -6.53 -13.41 2.22
N LEU A 46 -6.22 -12.78 3.35
CA LEU A 46 -5.10 -11.84 3.46
C LEU A 46 -3.76 -12.55 3.23
N GLY A 47 -3.55 -13.73 3.80
CA GLY A 47 -2.37 -14.55 3.53
C GLY A 47 -2.26 -14.96 2.07
N SER A 48 -3.37 -15.36 1.44
CA SER A 48 -3.41 -15.66 -0.01
C SER A 48 -3.07 -14.44 -0.86
N TYR A 49 -3.53 -13.26 -0.46
CA TYR A 49 -3.14 -12.00 -1.09
C TYR A 49 -1.62 -11.76 -0.96
N PHE A 50 -1.04 -11.88 0.22
CA PHE A 50 0.40 -11.71 0.41
C PHE A 50 1.22 -12.71 -0.40
N LYS A 51 0.79 -13.98 -0.49
CA LYS A 51 1.42 -14.95 -1.40
C LYS A 51 1.40 -14.48 -2.85
N SER A 52 0.26 -13.96 -3.31
CA SER A 52 0.12 -13.48 -4.69
C SER A 52 1.01 -12.25 -4.96
N VAL A 53 1.15 -11.35 -3.99
CA VAL A 53 2.02 -10.18 -4.08
C VAL A 53 3.48 -10.60 -4.14
N HIS A 54 3.91 -11.50 -3.27
CA HIS A 54 5.29 -12.00 -3.26
C HIS A 54 5.64 -12.72 -4.57
N TYR A 55 4.73 -13.54 -5.10
CA TYR A 55 4.90 -14.17 -6.42
C TYR A 55 5.02 -13.12 -7.54
N ALA A 56 4.18 -12.08 -7.51
CA ALA A 56 4.23 -11.01 -8.49
C ALA A 56 5.52 -10.19 -8.42
N ASP A 57 6.02 -9.93 -7.22
CA ASP A 57 7.29 -9.24 -6.99
C ASP A 57 8.46 -10.00 -7.63
N GLN A 58 8.52 -11.31 -7.42
CA GLN A 58 9.52 -12.15 -8.09
C GLN A 58 9.40 -12.12 -9.62
N ALA A 59 8.17 -12.14 -10.15
CA ALA A 59 7.95 -12.07 -11.59
C ALA A 59 8.37 -10.69 -12.16
N ILE A 60 8.15 -9.61 -11.42
CA ILE A 60 8.63 -8.27 -11.78
C ILE A 60 10.17 -8.25 -11.76
N GLY A 61 10.80 -8.81 -10.73
CA GLY A 61 12.27 -8.90 -10.64
C GLY A 61 12.88 -9.65 -11.83
N GLN A 62 12.27 -10.80 -12.20
CA GLN A 62 12.70 -11.54 -13.39
C GLN A 62 12.51 -10.71 -14.67
N PHE A 63 11.37 -10.08 -14.85
CA PHE A 63 11.08 -9.23 -16.01
C PHE A 63 12.09 -8.09 -16.14
N MET A 64 12.40 -7.40 -15.03
CA MET A 64 13.42 -6.34 -15.03
C MET A 64 14.81 -6.88 -15.43
N THR A 65 15.18 -8.05 -14.91
CA THR A 65 16.45 -8.70 -15.26
C THR A 65 16.53 -9.04 -16.75
N GLU A 66 15.45 -9.54 -17.33
CA GLU A 66 15.42 -9.87 -18.76
C GLU A 66 15.47 -8.61 -19.65
N LEU A 67 14.80 -7.53 -19.25
CA LEU A 67 14.90 -6.23 -19.93
C LEU A 67 16.33 -5.68 -19.88
N ASP A 68 17.00 -5.80 -18.75
CA ASP A 68 18.38 -5.37 -18.59
C ASP A 68 19.34 -6.18 -19.49
N ASN A 69 19.23 -7.51 -19.47
CA ASN A 69 20.01 -8.41 -20.30
C ASN A 69 19.80 -8.14 -21.80
N ALA A 70 18.62 -7.67 -22.19
CA ALA A 70 18.31 -7.28 -23.57
C ALA A 70 18.81 -5.85 -23.91
N GLY A 71 19.38 -5.10 -22.98
CA GLY A 71 19.81 -3.71 -23.16
C GLY A 71 18.66 -2.72 -23.34
N LEU A 72 17.44 -3.10 -22.96
CA LEU A 72 16.27 -2.25 -23.13
C LEU A 72 16.11 -1.21 -22.03
N LEU A 73 16.66 -1.46 -20.84
CA LEU A 73 16.54 -0.54 -19.70
C LEU A 73 17.35 0.75 -19.85
N ASP A 74 18.36 0.78 -20.72
CA ASP A 74 19.22 1.95 -20.90
C ASP A 74 18.47 3.19 -21.43
N ASN A 75 17.31 2.97 -22.11
CA ASN A 75 16.48 4.05 -22.63
C ASN A 75 14.99 3.87 -22.23
N THR A 76 14.74 3.25 -21.10
CA THR A 76 13.37 2.95 -20.65
C THR A 76 13.12 3.54 -19.27
N VAL A 77 11.98 4.22 -19.13
CA VAL A 77 11.40 4.54 -17.82
C VAL A 77 10.34 3.49 -17.51
N VAL A 78 10.47 2.84 -16.37
CA VAL A 78 9.51 1.86 -15.87
C VAL A 78 8.58 2.53 -14.88
N VAL A 79 7.28 2.43 -15.13
CA VAL A 79 6.24 2.96 -14.23
C VAL A 79 5.41 1.79 -13.73
N ILE A 80 5.38 1.62 -12.40
CA ILE A 80 4.62 0.57 -11.73
C ILE A 80 3.62 1.25 -10.80
N TYR A 81 2.35 0.94 -10.94
CA TYR A 81 1.31 1.44 -10.04
C TYR A 81 0.14 0.45 -9.94
N GLY A 82 -0.55 0.49 -8.80
CA GLY A 82 -1.81 -0.24 -8.63
C GLY A 82 -2.96 0.56 -9.23
N ASP A 83 -3.84 -0.10 -10.00
CA ASP A 83 -5.03 0.52 -10.59
C ASP A 83 -6.20 0.60 -9.60
N HIS A 84 -6.16 -0.19 -8.54
CA HIS A 84 -7.09 -0.16 -7.40
C HIS A 84 -6.52 -0.97 -6.22
N ASP A 85 -7.15 -0.83 -5.07
CA ASP A 85 -6.85 -1.61 -3.87
C ASP A 85 -7.16 -3.11 -4.05
N ALA A 86 -6.62 -3.93 -3.16
CA ALA A 86 -6.77 -5.38 -3.18
C ALA A 86 -8.21 -5.88 -2.98
N LYS A 87 -9.16 -5.01 -2.60
CA LYS A 87 -10.57 -5.35 -2.28
C LYS A 87 -10.70 -6.45 -1.22
N ILE A 88 -9.80 -6.44 -0.26
CA ILE A 88 -9.88 -7.30 0.92
C ILE A 88 -10.94 -6.69 1.86
N LYS A 89 -11.78 -7.55 2.43
CA LYS A 89 -12.87 -7.09 3.31
C LYS A 89 -12.35 -6.64 4.67
N ALA A 90 -13.12 -5.78 5.34
CA ALA A 90 -12.80 -5.26 6.67
C ALA A 90 -12.56 -6.38 7.69
N GLU A 91 -13.32 -7.48 7.63
CA GLU A 91 -13.19 -8.62 8.57
C GLU A 91 -11.83 -9.33 8.47
N GLU A 92 -11.18 -9.30 7.29
CA GLU A 92 -9.82 -9.84 7.13
C GLU A 92 -8.76 -8.91 7.75
N TYR A 93 -8.98 -7.60 7.62
CA TYR A 93 -8.11 -6.60 8.27
C TYR A 93 -8.30 -6.58 9.79
N ASP A 94 -9.53 -6.77 10.27
CA ASP A 94 -9.82 -6.88 11.70
C ASP A 94 -8.93 -7.94 12.35
N ARG A 95 -8.86 -9.13 11.77
CA ARG A 95 -7.96 -10.18 12.24
C ARG A 95 -6.49 -9.77 12.23
N TYR A 96 -6.04 -9.05 11.22
CA TYR A 96 -4.66 -8.60 11.11
C TYR A 96 -4.29 -7.55 12.16
N PHE A 97 -5.17 -6.57 12.40
CA PHE A 97 -4.94 -5.51 13.40
C PHE A 97 -5.06 -6.02 14.84
N ASN A 98 -5.87 -7.04 15.07
CA ASN A 98 -6.23 -7.50 16.40
C ASN A 98 -5.57 -8.82 16.82
N TYR A 99 -4.64 -9.35 16.03
CA TYR A 99 -3.89 -10.52 16.46
C TYR A 99 -2.93 -10.18 17.60
N ASN A 100 -3.09 -10.87 18.73
CA ASN A 100 -2.21 -10.76 19.88
C ASN A 100 -1.17 -11.90 19.87
N PRO A 101 0.11 -11.60 19.59
CA PRO A 101 1.16 -12.62 19.49
C PRO A 101 1.53 -13.28 20.82
N PHE A 102 1.19 -12.64 21.96
CA PHE A 102 1.50 -13.18 23.28
C PHE A 102 0.51 -14.26 23.72
N THR A 103 -0.72 -14.16 23.28
CA THR A 103 -1.80 -15.12 23.60
C THR A 103 -2.13 -16.05 22.46
N ASP A 104 -1.53 -15.84 21.27
CA ASP A 104 -1.85 -16.54 20.02
C ASP A 104 -3.36 -16.53 19.72
N SER A 105 -3.98 -15.39 19.92
CA SER A 105 -5.42 -15.21 19.72
C SER A 105 -5.74 -13.85 19.08
N VAL A 106 -6.92 -13.74 18.53
CA VAL A 106 -7.44 -12.46 18.00
C VAL A 106 -8.22 -11.77 19.11
N LEU A 107 -7.88 -10.51 19.38
CA LEU A 107 -8.61 -9.65 20.31
C LEU A 107 -10.06 -9.45 19.85
N THR A 108 -10.95 -9.32 20.80
CA THR A 108 -12.36 -8.99 20.62
C THR A 108 -12.65 -7.58 21.11
N GLU A 109 -13.85 -7.06 20.84
CA GLU A 109 -14.28 -5.71 21.26
C GLU A 109 -14.17 -5.45 22.77
N ASP A 110 -14.18 -6.52 23.58
CA ASP A 110 -14.07 -6.45 25.04
C ASP A 110 -12.61 -6.45 25.54
N ASP A 111 -11.65 -6.68 24.67
CA ASP A 111 -10.24 -6.78 25.05
C ASP A 111 -9.53 -5.42 24.97
N GLU A 112 -8.63 -5.19 25.92
CA GLU A 112 -7.75 -4.01 25.89
C GLU A 112 -6.83 -4.05 24.67
N GLY A 113 -6.76 -2.94 23.94
CA GLY A 113 -5.96 -2.82 22.72
C GLY A 113 -6.68 -3.27 21.45
N TYR A 114 -7.96 -3.66 21.51
CA TYR A 114 -8.76 -3.92 20.32
C TYR A 114 -8.86 -2.68 19.44
N VAL A 115 -8.63 -2.85 18.15
CA VAL A 115 -8.70 -1.80 17.13
C VAL A 115 -9.88 -2.09 16.21
N PRO A 116 -10.98 -1.32 16.29
CA PRO A 116 -12.11 -1.49 15.38
C PRO A 116 -11.70 -1.11 13.94
N VAL A 117 -11.84 -2.05 13.00
CA VAL A 117 -11.59 -1.76 11.58
C VAL A 117 -12.84 -1.13 10.98
N ASP A 118 -13.05 0.11 11.32
CA ASP A 118 -14.10 0.97 10.75
C ASP A 118 -13.73 1.46 9.33
N ASP A 119 -14.57 2.29 8.74
CA ASP A 119 -14.33 2.87 7.42
C ASP A 119 -13.00 3.63 7.32
N PHE A 120 -12.56 4.25 8.41
CA PHE A 120 -11.29 4.97 8.44
C PHE A 120 -10.11 4.00 8.34
N TYR A 121 -10.01 3.00 9.23
CA TYR A 121 -8.94 2.00 9.17
C TYR A 121 -8.98 1.20 7.87
N TYR A 122 -10.18 0.88 7.37
CA TYR A 122 -10.34 0.21 6.08
C TYR A 122 -9.75 1.05 4.93
N ASN A 123 -10.05 2.35 4.89
CA ASN A 123 -9.57 3.22 3.82
C ASN A 123 -8.05 3.47 3.89
N LEU A 124 -7.43 3.43 5.07
CA LEU A 124 -5.97 3.51 5.20
C LEU A 124 -5.24 2.36 4.46
N ASN A 125 -5.88 1.20 4.34
CA ASN A 125 -5.32 0.03 3.65
C ASN A 125 -5.58 0.03 2.13
N ARG A 126 -6.23 1.06 1.59
CA ARG A 126 -6.50 1.18 0.15
C ARG A 126 -5.36 1.83 -0.63
N LYS A 127 -4.26 2.11 0.00
CA LYS A 127 -3.06 2.63 -0.67
C LYS A 127 -2.53 1.64 -1.69
N VAL A 128 -2.07 2.16 -2.81
CA VAL A 128 -1.41 1.38 -3.87
C VAL A 128 -0.03 1.98 -4.15
N PRO A 129 0.96 1.17 -4.55
CA PRO A 129 2.26 1.71 -4.93
C PRO A 129 2.15 2.54 -6.20
N PHE A 130 2.97 3.61 -6.28
CA PHE A 130 3.28 4.34 -7.50
C PHE A 130 4.78 4.54 -7.56
N ILE A 131 5.45 3.88 -8.49
CA ILE A 131 6.91 3.86 -8.61
C ILE A 131 7.28 4.28 -10.02
N ILE A 132 8.19 5.23 -10.14
CA ILE A 132 8.81 5.66 -11.40
C ILE A 132 10.29 5.36 -11.30
N TRP A 133 10.81 4.56 -12.20
CA TRP A 133 12.19 4.11 -12.17
C TRP A 133 12.83 4.17 -13.55
N SER A 134 14.11 4.53 -13.60
CA SER A 134 14.96 4.40 -14.78
C SER A 134 16.39 4.03 -14.36
N LYS A 135 17.07 3.23 -15.19
CA LYS A 135 18.41 2.70 -14.89
C LYS A 135 19.45 3.80 -14.69
N ASP A 136 19.47 4.78 -15.58
CA ASP A 136 20.44 5.87 -15.60
C ASP A 136 19.79 7.25 -15.46
N GLY A 137 18.70 7.35 -14.69
CA GLY A 137 17.88 8.56 -14.57
C GLY A 137 18.59 9.77 -13.94
N GLY A 138 19.77 9.58 -13.36
CA GLY A 138 20.54 10.67 -12.73
C GLY A 138 19.87 11.30 -11.52
N TYR A 139 18.83 10.64 -10.99
CA TYR A 139 18.06 11.08 -9.84
C TYR A 139 18.41 10.26 -8.62
N GLU A 140 18.58 10.94 -7.49
CA GLU A 140 18.64 10.28 -6.21
C GLU A 140 17.27 9.65 -5.87
N PRO A 141 17.23 8.43 -5.30
CA PRO A 141 15.99 7.84 -4.86
C PRO A 141 15.25 8.77 -3.89
N THR A 142 14.03 9.12 -4.23
CA THR A 142 13.23 10.07 -3.48
C THR A 142 11.85 9.48 -3.20
N GLU A 143 11.40 9.57 -1.96
CA GLU A 143 10.04 9.24 -1.57
C GLU A 143 9.20 10.51 -1.56
N VAL A 144 8.14 10.52 -2.37
CA VAL A 144 7.11 11.59 -2.35
C VAL A 144 6.10 11.22 -1.27
N LYS A 145 6.02 12.04 -0.22
CA LYS A 145 5.17 11.78 0.96
C LYS A 145 3.79 12.42 0.88
N GLN A 146 3.59 13.36 -0.05
CA GLN A 146 2.29 13.96 -0.26
C GLN A 146 1.26 12.90 -0.67
N ILE A 147 0.06 13.05 -0.17
CA ILE A 147 -1.07 12.22 -0.58
C ILE A 147 -1.40 12.51 -2.05
N MET A 148 -1.56 11.44 -2.84
CA MET A 148 -2.00 11.54 -4.23
C MET A 148 -3.09 10.51 -4.53
N GLY A 149 -3.98 10.87 -5.45
CA GLY A 149 -4.99 9.97 -5.98
C GLY A 149 -4.55 9.31 -7.29
N MET A 150 -5.24 8.24 -7.69
CA MET A 150 -5.00 7.59 -8.97
C MET A 150 -5.16 8.53 -10.17
N TYR A 151 -5.97 9.56 -10.04
CA TYR A 151 -6.19 10.56 -11.09
C TYR A 151 -5.02 11.55 -11.24
N ASP A 152 -4.06 11.58 -10.29
CA ASP A 152 -2.84 12.38 -10.36
C ASP A 152 -1.73 11.70 -11.19
N VAL A 153 -1.82 10.39 -11.42
CA VAL A 153 -0.82 9.62 -12.17
C VAL A 153 -0.65 10.17 -13.58
N GLN A 154 -1.76 10.42 -14.30
CA GLN A 154 -1.69 10.88 -15.67
C GLN A 154 -1.08 12.28 -15.81
N PRO A 155 -1.49 13.32 -15.06
CA PRO A 155 -0.84 14.63 -15.15
C PRO A 155 0.61 14.62 -14.69
N THR A 156 0.97 13.80 -13.70
CA THR A 156 2.36 13.63 -13.27
C THR A 156 3.23 13.07 -14.42
N LEU A 157 2.79 11.99 -15.05
CA LEU A 157 3.50 11.44 -16.21
C LEU A 157 3.45 12.38 -17.41
N GLY A 158 2.34 13.12 -17.56
CA GLY A 158 2.20 14.13 -18.60
C GLY A 158 3.27 15.21 -18.54
N ASN A 159 3.53 15.76 -17.35
CA ASN A 159 4.60 16.71 -17.15
C ASN A 159 5.98 16.10 -17.44
N MET A 160 6.23 14.89 -16.96
CA MET A 160 7.52 14.21 -17.17
C MET A 160 7.81 13.92 -18.65
N PHE A 161 6.79 13.57 -19.44
CA PHE A 161 6.94 13.13 -20.83
C PHE A 161 6.47 14.16 -21.87
N GLY A 162 6.05 15.36 -21.44
CA GLY A 162 5.69 16.44 -22.33
C GLY A 162 4.34 16.28 -23.05
N PHE A 163 3.36 15.62 -22.42
CA PHE A 163 1.99 15.57 -22.92
C PHE A 163 0.97 16.09 -21.89
N SER A 164 -0.17 16.51 -22.33
CA SER A 164 -1.24 16.98 -21.45
C SER A 164 -2.60 16.43 -21.85
N ASN A 165 -3.49 16.28 -20.86
CA ASN A 165 -4.88 15.95 -21.06
C ASN A 165 -5.74 17.02 -20.38
N VAL A 166 -6.44 17.81 -21.17
CA VAL A 166 -7.30 18.91 -20.67
C VAL A 166 -8.51 18.41 -19.86
N TYR A 167 -8.79 17.13 -19.88
CA TYR A 167 -9.86 16.49 -19.12
C TYR A 167 -9.33 15.77 -17.86
N ALA A 168 -8.04 15.84 -17.56
CA ALA A 168 -7.50 15.26 -16.34
C ALA A 168 -8.11 15.97 -15.11
N LEU A 169 -8.55 15.19 -14.14
CA LEU A 169 -9.11 15.71 -12.89
C LEU A 169 -8.03 16.01 -11.85
N GLY A 170 -6.89 15.34 -11.97
CA GLY A 170 -5.75 15.48 -11.06
C GLY A 170 -4.77 16.55 -11.51
N HIS A 171 -3.68 16.62 -10.78
CA HIS A 171 -2.55 17.50 -11.05
C HIS A 171 -1.22 16.73 -10.94
N ASP A 172 -0.16 17.36 -11.40
CA ASP A 172 1.19 16.82 -11.28
C ASP A 172 1.64 16.90 -9.82
N ILE A 173 1.93 15.74 -9.22
CA ILE A 173 2.33 15.66 -7.81
C ILE A 173 3.64 16.40 -7.53
N PHE A 174 4.54 16.49 -8.52
CA PHE A 174 5.78 17.24 -8.37
C PHE A 174 5.60 18.76 -8.45
N SER A 175 4.42 19.25 -8.84
CA SER A 175 4.10 20.66 -8.84
C SER A 175 3.47 21.15 -7.54
N VAL A 176 3.10 20.23 -6.64
CA VAL A 176 2.60 20.57 -5.31
C VAL A 176 3.75 21.06 -4.45
N ALA A 177 3.66 22.27 -3.94
CA ALA A 177 4.69 22.82 -3.07
C ALA A 177 4.75 22.06 -1.74
N ASP A 178 5.93 21.96 -1.13
CA ASP A 178 6.15 21.21 0.13
C ASP A 178 5.25 21.69 1.30
N ASN A 179 4.73 22.90 1.21
CA ASN A 179 3.86 23.51 2.22
C ASN A 179 2.38 23.53 1.81
N GLU A 180 2.04 22.92 0.69
CA GLU A 180 0.65 22.76 0.22
C GLU A 180 0.18 21.36 0.45
N GLU A 181 -1.05 21.21 0.96
CA GLU A 181 -1.70 19.91 1.09
C GLU A 181 -2.38 19.51 -0.21
N ASN A 182 -2.16 18.30 -0.65
CA ASN A 182 -2.97 17.71 -1.69
C ASN A 182 -4.24 17.09 -1.09
N VAL A 183 -5.29 17.03 -1.87
CA VAL A 183 -6.58 16.46 -1.45
C VAL A 183 -6.94 15.32 -2.39
N VAL A 184 -7.17 14.14 -1.83
CA VAL A 184 -7.72 13.00 -2.56
C VAL A 184 -9.18 12.81 -2.20
N ILE A 185 -10.05 12.91 -3.21
CA ILE A 185 -11.50 12.81 -3.05
C ILE A 185 -11.96 11.43 -3.53
N PHE A 186 -12.75 10.76 -2.71
CA PHE A 186 -13.35 9.46 -3.02
C PHE A 186 -14.75 9.63 -3.61
N PRO A 187 -15.23 8.66 -4.42
CA PRO A 187 -16.56 8.73 -5.04
C PRO A 187 -17.74 8.84 -4.07
N ASN A 188 -17.58 8.41 -2.82
CA ASN A 188 -18.60 8.50 -1.76
C ASN A 188 -18.62 9.86 -1.07
N GLY A 189 -17.79 10.82 -1.50
CA GLY A 189 -17.68 12.14 -0.89
C GLY A 189 -16.72 12.23 0.30
N ASN A 190 -16.09 11.13 0.69
CA ASN A 190 -14.97 11.17 1.63
C ASN A 190 -13.78 11.86 0.97
N PHE A 191 -12.90 12.45 1.77
CA PHE A 191 -11.61 12.93 1.28
C PHE A 191 -10.50 12.72 2.31
N VAL A 192 -9.29 12.74 1.83
CA VAL A 192 -8.09 12.64 2.66
C VAL A 192 -7.07 13.69 2.21
N THR A 193 -6.44 14.32 3.18
CA THR A 193 -5.26 15.18 3.03
C THR A 193 -4.09 14.60 3.81
N ASP A 194 -2.98 15.28 3.85
CA ASP A 194 -1.84 14.89 4.68
C ASP A 194 -2.13 14.92 6.18
N THR A 195 -3.16 15.68 6.61
CA THR A 195 -3.45 15.92 8.02
C THR A 195 -4.83 15.48 8.46
N VAL A 196 -5.77 15.32 7.53
CA VAL A 196 -7.19 15.06 7.84
C VAL A 196 -7.77 13.97 6.95
N TYR A 197 -8.58 13.08 7.53
CA TYR A 197 -9.53 12.24 6.82
C TYR A 197 -10.94 12.68 7.16
N TYR A 198 -11.79 12.88 6.15
CA TYR A 198 -13.20 13.23 6.30
C TYR A 198 -14.11 12.08 5.89
N ASP A 199 -15.01 11.68 6.79
CA ASP A 199 -16.08 10.72 6.53
C ASP A 199 -17.38 11.49 6.25
N SER A 200 -17.82 11.48 5.01
CA SER A 200 -19.01 12.19 4.57
C SER A 200 -20.31 11.60 5.11
N GLN A 201 -20.34 10.30 5.39
CA GLN A 201 -21.54 9.62 5.90
C GLN A 201 -21.77 9.93 7.38
N LYS A 202 -20.69 9.96 8.15
CA LYS A 202 -20.73 10.30 9.59
C LYS A 202 -20.62 11.80 9.83
N ASN A 203 -20.27 12.60 8.80
CA ASN A 203 -19.95 14.02 8.91
C ASN A 203 -18.91 14.29 10.02
N THR A 204 -17.83 13.48 10.03
CA THR A 204 -16.77 13.54 11.04
C THR A 204 -15.41 13.69 10.39
N TYR A 205 -14.50 14.33 11.13
CA TYR A 205 -13.11 14.49 10.75
C TYR A 205 -12.23 13.68 11.70
N PHE A 206 -11.20 13.04 11.13
CA PHE A 206 -10.14 12.34 11.88
C PHE A 206 -8.84 13.08 11.63
N ASP A 207 -8.16 13.44 12.70
CA ASP A 207 -6.82 14.05 12.65
C ASP A 207 -5.79 12.96 12.34
N LEU A 208 -5.02 13.13 11.28
CA LEU A 208 -3.99 12.20 10.84
C LEU A 208 -2.59 12.55 11.35
N THR A 209 -2.42 13.69 12.04
CA THR A 209 -1.10 14.12 12.49
C THR A 209 -0.51 13.17 13.51
N ASP A 210 -1.31 12.63 14.41
CA ASP A 210 -0.90 11.61 15.37
C ASP A 210 -0.69 10.23 14.73
N TYR A 211 -1.43 9.90 13.66
CA TYR A 211 -1.33 8.62 12.95
C TYR A 211 -0.09 8.51 12.04
N LYS A 212 0.53 9.61 11.63
CA LYS A 212 1.79 9.58 10.88
C LYS A 212 2.89 8.84 11.64
N ASN A 213 2.87 8.90 12.95
CA ASN A 213 3.84 8.20 13.80
C ASN A 213 3.54 6.69 13.91
N VAL A 214 2.29 6.27 13.82
CA VAL A 214 1.89 4.85 13.85
C VAL A 214 2.10 4.19 12.48
N ALA A 215 1.79 4.89 11.40
CA ALA A 215 1.98 4.37 10.03
C ALA A 215 3.46 4.16 9.68
N THR A 216 4.38 4.95 10.25
CA THR A 216 5.84 4.79 10.07
C THR A 216 6.37 3.54 10.79
N ALA A 217 5.70 3.06 11.83
CA ALA A 217 6.06 1.84 12.55
C ALA A 217 5.63 0.54 11.83
N VAL A 218 4.72 0.63 10.87
CA VAL A 218 4.17 -0.52 10.10
C VAL A 218 4.71 -0.57 8.68
N SER A 219 5.39 0.48 8.19
CA SER A 219 6.04 0.46 6.87
C SER A 219 7.42 -0.17 6.97
N CYS A 220 7.51 -1.44 6.68
CA CYS A 220 8.74 -2.11 6.28
C CYS A 220 8.64 -2.57 4.85
#